data_23d9b89601d5e0de5a95696ac9752f78
#
_entry.id   23d9b89601d5e0de5a95696ac9752f78
#
_cell.length_a   1.000
_cell.length_b   1.000
_cell.length_c   1.000
_cell.angle_alpha   90.00
_cell.angle_beta   90.00
_cell.angle_gamma   90.00
#
_symmetry.space_group_name_H-M   'P 1'
#
loop_
_entity.id
_entity.type
_entity.pdbx_description
1 polymer ?
#
loop_
_entity_poly.entity_id
_entity_poly.type
_entity_poly.pdbx_seq_one_letter_code
_entity_poly.pdbx_strand_id
1 'polypeptide(L)'
;MNQAKSSQAIAEALRADICLNRGIEDGMLHEVALAQRFGVSRTPIRQALQRLAYERMIAVKSGVGSVITPLEDTKRADDIRAAVAIIEAAAKCAPPHPVPPVHFMSIVGILGMMDICELNRAEDFFDIRARLLAALADMIENPILSDAFRAAYWRLIRWSILDLATAPQHQAAHLRELLQSAARTMKTAT
;
A
#
# COMPACT_ATOMS: atom_id res chain seq x y z
N MET A 1 -5.96 20.91 22.39
CA MET A 1 -7.13 20.21 21.83
C MET A 1 -6.59 19.09 20.93
N ASN A 2 -6.75 17.83 21.36
CA ASN A 2 -6.27 16.66 20.61
C ASN A 2 -7.24 16.46 19.43
N GLN A 3 -6.83 16.81 18.22
CA GLN A 3 -7.67 16.59 17.03
C GLN A 3 -7.89 15.07 16.89
N ALA A 4 -9.13 14.63 17.01
CA ALA A 4 -9.49 13.21 16.87
C ALA A 4 -8.95 12.71 15.52
N LYS A 5 -8.10 11.67 15.54
CA LYS A 5 -7.53 11.10 14.33
C LYS A 5 -8.66 10.64 13.40
N SER A 6 -8.60 11.05 12.14
CA SER A 6 -9.59 10.64 11.13
C SER A 6 -9.49 9.13 10.86
N SER A 7 -10.56 8.51 10.38
CA SER A 7 -10.53 7.09 9.97
C SER A 7 -9.47 6.82 8.89
N GLN A 8 -9.16 7.81 8.06
CA GLN A 8 -8.08 7.76 7.08
C GLN A 8 -6.71 7.64 7.76
N ALA A 9 -6.39 8.53 8.71
CA ALA A 9 -5.11 8.51 9.43
C ALA A 9 -4.94 7.22 10.26
N ILE A 10 -6.04 6.69 10.80
CA ILE A 10 -6.04 5.40 11.51
C ILE A 10 -5.73 4.25 10.52
N ALA A 11 -6.36 4.24 9.34
CA ALA A 11 -6.10 3.22 8.34
C ALA A 11 -4.65 3.27 7.84
N GLU A 12 -4.07 4.46 7.65
CA GLU A 12 -2.66 4.64 7.28
C GLU A 12 -1.72 4.07 8.35
N ALA A 13 -1.96 4.38 9.62
CA ALA A 13 -1.17 3.85 10.72
C ALA A 13 -1.25 2.31 10.80
N LEU A 14 -2.46 1.75 10.65
CA LEU A 14 -2.65 0.29 10.67
C LEU A 14 -2.02 -0.40 9.47
N ARG A 15 -2.00 0.21 8.27
CA ARG A 15 -1.27 -0.33 7.11
C ARG A 15 0.23 -0.45 7.41
N ALA A 16 0.81 0.59 8.01
CA ALA A 16 2.21 0.56 8.41
C ALA A 16 2.46 -0.54 9.46
N ASP A 17 1.61 -0.64 10.47
CA ASP A 17 1.73 -1.68 11.50
C ASP A 17 1.66 -3.10 10.90
N ILE A 18 0.71 -3.35 9.99
CA ILE A 18 0.57 -4.65 9.32
C ILE A 18 1.76 -4.97 8.43
N CYS A 19 2.22 -4.00 7.63
CA CYS A 19 3.34 -4.23 6.71
C CYS A 19 4.68 -4.39 7.45
N LEU A 20 4.89 -3.62 8.53
CA LEU A 20 6.12 -3.61 9.31
C LEU A 20 6.08 -4.57 10.51
N ASN A 21 5.00 -5.35 10.65
CA ASN A 21 4.78 -6.31 11.73
C ASN A 21 4.96 -5.69 13.12
N ARG A 22 4.29 -4.55 13.37
CA ARG A 22 4.42 -3.78 14.61
C ARG A 22 3.15 -3.84 15.46
N GLY A 23 3.32 -4.19 16.74
CA GLY A 23 2.28 -4.02 17.77
C GLY A 23 0.97 -4.75 17.51
N ILE A 24 0.99 -5.83 16.74
CA ILE A 24 -0.17 -6.69 16.46
C ILE A 24 0.20 -8.10 16.89
N GLU A 25 -0.16 -8.42 18.12
CA GLU A 25 -0.03 -9.77 18.66
C GLU A 25 -1.10 -10.67 18.03
N ASP A 26 -0.76 -11.93 17.77
CA ASP A 26 -1.65 -12.97 17.21
C ASP A 26 -2.34 -12.61 15.89
N GLY A 27 -1.92 -11.55 15.20
CA GLY A 27 -2.52 -11.09 13.94
C GLY A 27 -3.95 -10.56 14.09
N MET A 28 -4.42 -10.27 15.30
CA MET A 28 -5.78 -9.80 15.57
C MET A 28 -5.85 -8.30 15.80
N LEU A 29 -6.90 -7.69 15.26
CA LEU A 29 -7.19 -6.27 15.39
C LEU A 29 -8.50 -6.08 16.18
N HIS A 30 -8.36 -5.77 17.47
CA HIS A 30 -9.49 -5.60 18.38
C HIS A 30 -9.97 -4.13 18.39
N GLU A 31 -11.26 -3.90 18.01
CA GLU A 31 -11.83 -2.54 17.95
C GLU A 31 -11.66 -1.75 19.25
N VAL A 32 -11.83 -2.41 20.41
CA VAL A 32 -11.73 -1.75 21.72
C VAL A 32 -10.30 -1.29 22.00
N ALA A 33 -9.32 -2.17 21.79
CA ALA A 33 -7.92 -1.85 22.00
C ALA A 33 -7.44 -0.76 21.04
N LEU A 34 -7.87 -0.81 19.78
CA LEU A 34 -7.56 0.23 18.80
C LEU A 34 -8.21 1.58 19.16
N ALA A 35 -9.47 1.58 19.62
CA ALA A 35 -10.15 2.80 20.06
C ALA A 35 -9.39 3.47 21.23
N GLN A 36 -8.92 2.68 22.20
CA GLN A 36 -8.07 3.16 23.30
C GLN A 36 -6.73 3.68 22.80
N ARG A 37 -6.02 2.91 21.95
CA ARG A 37 -4.72 3.29 21.37
C ARG A 37 -4.76 4.61 20.61
N PHE A 38 -5.81 4.83 19.81
CA PHE A 38 -5.95 6.03 19.00
C PHE A 38 -6.67 7.19 19.71
N GLY A 39 -7.27 6.96 20.88
CA GLY A 39 -8.00 7.96 21.64
C GLY A 39 -9.28 8.42 20.94
N VAL A 40 -10.00 7.50 20.28
CA VAL A 40 -11.20 7.78 19.50
C VAL A 40 -12.36 6.81 19.87
N SER A 41 -13.58 7.11 19.41
CA SER A 41 -14.70 6.16 19.49
C SER A 41 -14.50 4.96 18.53
N ARG A 42 -15.34 3.94 18.64
CA ARG A 42 -15.28 2.74 17.77
C ARG A 42 -15.65 3.03 16.32
N THR A 43 -16.44 4.07 16.04
CA THR A 43 -16.90 4.38 14.68
C THR A 43 -15.76 4.61 13.70
N PRO A 44 -14.80 5.53 13.92
CA PRO A 44 -13.68 5.71 13.01
C PRO A 44 -12.77 4.47 12.93
N ILE A 45 -12.68 3.65 13.99
CA ILE A 45 -11.97 2.37 13.95
C ILE A 45 -12.64 1.40 12.97
N ARG A 46 -13.95 1.22 13.06
CA ARG A 46 -14.71 0.36 12.13
C ARG A 46 -14.55 0.79 10.68
N GLN A 47 -14.63 2.09 10.42
CA GLN A 47 -14.40 2.65 9.08
C GLN A 47 -12.98 2.34 8.56
N ALA A 48 -11.96 2.49 9.42
CA ALA A 48 -10.59 2.15 9.07
C ALA A 48 -10.43 0.64 8.80
N LEU A 49 -10.96 -0.22 9.66
CA LEU A 49 -10.92 -1.68 9.47
C LEU A 49 -11.70 -2.12 8.22
N GLN A 50 -12.84 -1.51 7.94
CA GLN A 50 -13.60 -1.78 6.72
C GLN A 50 -12.77 -1.46 5.46
N ARG A 51 -12.05 -0.32 5.45
CA ARG A 51 -11.12 0.03 4.36
C ARG A 51 -10.02 -1.01 4.19
N LEU A 52 -9.37 -1.43 5.28
CA LEU A 52 -8.34 -2.47 5.23
C LEU A 52 -8.87 -3.82 4.74
N ALA A 53 -10.15 -4.13 5.04
CA ALA A 53 -10.80 -5.33 4.53
C ALA A 53 -11.05 -5.25 3.00
N TYR A 54 -11.45 -4.09 2.47
CA TYR A 54 -11.54 -3.87 1.03
C TYR A 54 -10.18 -4.01 0.34
N GLU A 55 -9.12 -3.53 0.98
CA GLU A 55 -7.74 -3.67 0.51
C GLU A 55 -7.16 -5.09 0.71
N ARG A 56 -7.96 -6.04 1.21
CA ARG A 56 -7.53 -7.43 1.47
C ARG A 56 -6.34 -7.57 2.43
N MET A 57 -6.06 -6.54 3.21
CA MET A 57 -5.03 -6.59 4.25
C MET A 57 -5.48 -7.36 5.47
N ILE A 58 -6.79 -7.32 5.75
CA ILE A 58 -7.43 -8.06 6.83
C ILE A 58 -8.67 -8.80 6.33
N ALA A 59 -9.09 -9.80 7.08
CA ALA A 59 -10.37 -10.49 6.90
C ALA A 59 -11.22 -10.35 8.17
N VAL A 60 -12.51 -10.10 7.99
CA VAL A 60 -13.48 -10.11 9.11
C VAL A 60 -13.98 -11.54 9.27
N LYS A 61 -13.74 -12.14 10.44
CA LYS A 61 -14.21 -13.48 10.80
C LYS A 61 -15.33 -13.37 11.82
N SER A 62 -16.49 -13.96 11.51
CA SER A 62 -17.65 -13.98 12.42
C SER A 62 -17.26 -14.59 13.78
N GLY A 63 -17.63 -13.91 14.87
CA GLY A 63 -17.32 -14.34 16.23
C GLY A 63 -15.86 -14.17 16.68
N VAL A 64 -14.94 -13.81 15.79
CA VAL A 64 -13.51 -13.65 16.09
C VAL A 64 -13.08 -12.18 16.02
N GLY A 65 -13.50 -11.45 15.00
CA GLY A 65 -13.11 -10.07 14.75
C GLY A 65 -12.32 -9.88 13.46
N SER A 66 -11.51 -8.85 13.41
CA SER A 66 -10.65 -8.54 12.26
C SER A 66 -9.29 -9.22 12.42
N VAL A 67 -8.88 -9.99 11.41
CA VAL A 67 -7.61 -10.78 11.41
C VAL A 67 -6.78 -10.36 10.21
N ILE A 68 -5.47 -10.18 10.40
CA ILE A 68 -4.55 -9.92 9.30
C ILE A 68 -4.58 -11.09 8.32
N THR A 69 -4.74 -10.80 7.02
CA THR A 69 -4.66 -11.82 5.97
C THR A 69 -3.20 -12.34 5.91
N PRO A 70 -2.94 -13.63 6.11
CA PRO A 70 -1.58 -14.14 6.14
C PRO A 70 -0.91 -14.06 4.77
N LEU A 71 0.41 -13.97 4.76
CA LEU A 71 1.26 -14.24 3.60
C LEU A 71 1.72 -15.69 3.70
N GLU A 72 1.33 -16.51 2.73
CA GLU A 72 1.69 -17.92 2.66
C GLU A 72 2.67 -18.11 1.49
N ASP A 73 3.89 -18.59 1.76
CA ASP A 73 4.92 -18.76 0.72
C ASP A 73 4.46 -19.62 -0.45
N THR A 74 3.62 -20.62 -0.18
CA THR A 74 3.02 -21.49 -1.21
C THR A 74 2.11 -20.72 -2.19
N LYS A 75 1.57 -19.57 -1.78
CA LYS A 75 0.69 -18.72 -2.60
C LYS A 75 1.41 -17.54 -3.21
N ARG A 76 2.69 -17.35 -2.89
CA ARG A 76 3.46 -16.16 -3.30
C ARG A 76 3.47 -15.97 -4.82
N ALA A 77 3.75 -17.03 -5.56
CA ALA A 77 3.78 -16.97 -7.02
C ALA A 77 2.42 -16.59 -7.62
N ASP A 78 1.33 -17.07 -7.03
CA ASP A 78 -0.03 -16.74 -7.44
C ASP A 78 -0.39 -15.30 -7.11
N ASP A 79 -0.02 -14.81 -5.93
CA ASP A 79 -0.19 -13.43 -5.51
C ASP A 79 0.50 -12.47 -6.49
N ILE A 80 1.75 -12.78 -6.88
CA ILE A 80 2.53 -11.96 -7.82
C ILE A 80 1.90 -11.98 -9.21
N ARG A 81 1.51 -13.16 -9.73
CA ARG A 81 0.85 -13.29 -11.04
C ARG A 81 -0.46 -12.50 -11.10
N ALA A 82 -1.29 -12.64 -10.07
CA ALA A 82 -2.55 -11.91 -9.97
C ALA A 82 -2.33 -10.38 -9.94
N ALA A 83 -1.35 -9.93 -9.16
CA ALA A 83 -1.01 -8.51 -9.09
C ALA A 83 -0.51 -7.97 -10.43
N VAL A 84 0.37 -8.68 -11.13
CA VAL A 84 0.85 -8.29 -12.46
C VAL A 84 -0.32 -8.20 -13.45
N ALA A 85 -1.22 -9.18 -13.49
CA ALA A 85 -2.40 -9.17 -14.36
C ALA A 85 -3.32 -7.96 -14.09
N ILE A 86 -3.52 -7.59 -12.82
CA ILE A 86 -4.32 -6.43 -12.44
C ILE A 86 -3.63 -5.12 -12.87
N ILE A 87 -2.31 -5.01 -12.68
CA ILE A 87 -1.52 -3.86 -13.11
C ILE A 87 -1.59 -3.68 -14.63
N GLU A 88 -1.44 -4.77 -15.38
CA GLU A 88 -1.58 -4.76 -16.85
C GLU A 88 -3.00 -4.36 -17.30
N ALA A 89 -4.04 -4.87 -16.62
CA ALA A 89 -5.41 -4.49 -16.90
C ALA A 89 -5.64 -3.00 -16.64
N ALA A 90 -5.14 -2.47 -15.53
CA ALA A 90 -5.21 -1.05 -15.22
C ALA A 90 -4.50 -0.18 -16.27
N ALA A 91 -3.31 -0.60 -16.72
CA ALA A 91 -2.57 0.09 -17.77
C ALA A 91 -3.31 0.07 -19.13
N LYS A 92 -3.94 -1.05 -19.50
CA LYS A 92 -4.73 -1.17 -20.74
C LYS A 92 -6.01 -0.35 -20.71
N CYS A 93 -6.59 -0.14 -19.54
CA CYS A 93 -7.81 0.67 -19.35
C CYS A 93 -7.52 2.13 -19.04
N ALA A 94 -6.26 2.53 -18.99
CA ALA A 94 -5.89 3.94 -18.83
C ALA A 94 -6.37 4.74 -20.06
N PRO A 95 -6.96 5.93 -19.85
CA PRO A 95 -7.41 6.75 -20.96
C PRO A 95 -6.22 7.14 -21.85
N PRO A 96 -6.42 7.24 -23.19
CA PRO A 96 -5.37 7.58 -24.15
C PRO A 96 -5.03 9.09 -24.14
N HIS A 97 -5.08 9.74 -23.00
CA HIS A 97 -4.82 11.15 -22.85
C HIS A 97 -3.42 11.39 -22.27
N PRO A 98 -2.81 12.55 -22.54
CA PRO A 98 -1.56 12.92 -21.91
C PRO A 98 -1.71 12.85 -20.38
N VAL A 99 -0.75 12.26 -19.71
CA VAL A 99 -0.76 12.15 -18.24
C VAL A 99 -0.74 13.56 -17.65
N PRO A 100 -1.70 13.93 -16.79
CA PRO A 100 -1.69 15.23 -16.16
C PRO A 100 -0.36 15.54 -15.46
N PRO A 101 0.20 16.75 -15.59
CA PRO A 101 1.51 17.10 -15.01
C PRO A 101 1.61 16.82 -13.52
N VAL A 102 0.51 16.88 -12.77
CA VAL A 102 0.47 16.59 -11.33
C VAL A 102 0.90 15.15 -11.01
N HIS A 103 0.51 14.17 -11.83
CA HIS A 103 0.90 12.77 -11.62
C HIS A 103 2.39 12.56 -11.94
N PHE A 104 2.88 13.17 -13.02
CA PHE A 104 4.30 13.16 -13.33
C PHE A 104 5.15 13.77 -12.20
N MET A 105 4.74 14.94 -11.69
CA MET A 105 5.42 15.61 -10.58
C MET A 105 5.40 14.77 -9.30
N SER A 106 4.30 14.04 -9.03
CA SER A 106 4.22 13.12 -7.90
C SER A 106 5.27 12.01 -8.01
N ILE A 107 5.41 11.38 -9.17
CA ILE A 107 6.40 10.31 -9.39
C ILE A 107 7.84 10.86 -9.30
N VAL A 108 8.11 12.03 -9.88
CA VAL A 108 9.42 12.69 -9.79
C VAL A 108 9.76 13.06 -8.34
N GLY A 109 8.77 13.56 -7.57
CA GLY A 109 8.95 13.84 -6.16
C GLY A 109 9.29 12.60 -5.34
N ILE A 110 8.60 11.48 -5.58
CA ILE A 110 8.89 10.20 -4.93
C ILE A 110 10.29 9.70 -5.31
N LEU A 111 10.69 9.84 -6.58
CA LEU A 111 12.02 9.47 -7.04
C LEU A 111 13.12 10.28 -6.32
N GLY A 112 12.90 11.61 -6.15
CA GLY A 112 13.79 12.48 -5.37
C GLY A 112 13.90 12.09 -3.90
N MET A 113 12.82 11.58 -3.28
CA MET A 113 12.88 11.08 -1.91
C MET A 113 13.83 9.88 -1.76
N MET A 114 13.96 9.03 -2.77
CA MET A 114 14.87 7.88 -2.71
C MET A 114 16.34 8.24 -2.58
N ASP A 115 16.73 9.48 -2.90
CA ASP A 115 18.11 9.93 -2.79
C ASP A 115 18.46 10.42 -1.37
N ILE A 116 17.43 10.68 -0.54
CA ILE A 116 17.58 11.14 0.85
C ILE A 116 17.09 10.11 1.89
N CYS A 117 16.35 9.08 1.48
CA CYS A 117 15.86 8.02 2.37
C CYS A 117 16.82 6.84 2.41
N GLU A 118 16.89 6.18 3.56
CA GLU A 118 17.65 4.94 3.75
C GLU A 118 16.80 3.73 3.37
N LEU A 119 16.78 3.37 2.08
CA LEU A 119 15.92 2.31 1.53
C LEU A 119 16.20 0.89 2.07
N ASN A 120 17.24 0.70 2.85
CA ASN A 120 17.49 -0.51 3.65
C ASN A 120 16.68 -0.55 4.95
N ARG A 121 16.12 0.59 5.40
CA ARG A 121 15.20 0.65 6.52
C ARG A 121 13.78 0.35 6.03
N ALA A 122 13.12 -0.57 6.72
CA ALA A 122 11.78 -1.02 6.35
C ALA A 122 10.74 0.13 6.36
N GLU A 123 10.90 1.10 7.25
CA GLU A 123 10.05 2.29 7.34
C GLU A 123 10.13 3.17 6.12
N ASP A 124 11.34 3.53 5.71
CA ASP A 124 11.58 4.40 4.57
C ASP A 124 11.15 3.71 3.27
N PHE A 125 11.46 2.42 3.15
CA PHE A 125 11.04 1.60 2.03
C PHE A 125 9.51 1.49 1.94
N PHE A 126 8.84 1.26 3.08
CA PHE A 126 7.38 1.22 3.15
C PHE A 126 6.76 2.56 2.73
N ASP A 127 7.26 3.69 3.25
CA ASP A 127 6.73 5.02 2.94
C ASP A 127 6.81 5.33 1.45
N ILE A 128 7.96 5.08 0.82
CA ILE A 128 8.14 5.24 -0.63
C ILE A 128 7.15 4.35 -1.42
N ARG A 129 7.02 3.09 -1.04
CA ARG A 129 6.10 2.15 -1.71
C ARG A 129 4.63 2.56 -1.55
N ALA A 130 4.24 3.02 -0.37
CA ALA A 130 2.88 3.49 -0.10
C ALA A 130 2.53 4.76 -0.90
N ARG A 131 3.48 5.70 -1.01
CA ARG A 131 3.33 6.90 -1.85
C ARG A 131 3.24 6.55 -3.32
N LEU A 132 4.06 5.62 -3.80
CA LEU A 132 3.98 5.14 -5.18
C LEU A 132 2.61 4.50 -5.47
N LEU A 133 2.11 3.64 -4.56
CA LEU A 133 0.78 3.07 -4.67
C LEU A 133 -0.29 4.17 -4.79
N ALA A 134 -0.26 5.19 -3.92
CA ALA A 134 -1.22 6.28 -3.95
C ALA A 134 -1.17 7.03 -5.30
N ALA A 135 0.02 7.43 -5.73
CA ALA A 135 0.21 8.16 -6.99
C ALA A 135 -0.26 7.37 -8.22
N LEU A 136 0.00 6.05 -8.26
CA LEU A 136 -0.44 5.20 -9.37
C LEU A 136 -1.96 4.95 -9.33
N ALA A 137 -2.52 4.71 -8.15
CA ALA A 137 -3.95 4.44 -8.00
C ALA A 137 -4.82 5.66 -8.33
N ASP A 138 -4.31 6.88 -8.10
CA ASP A 138 -5.01 8.13 -8.42
C ASP A 138 -5.10 8.39 -9.95
N MET A 139 -4.32 7.67 -10.75
CA MET A 139 -4.42 7.72 -12.22
C MET A 139 -5.45 6.72 -12.78
N ILE A 140 -6.01 5.83 -11.95
CA ILE A 140 -6.97 4.82 -12.38
C ILE A 140 -8.38 5.35 -12.15
N GLU A 141 -9.03 5.80 -13.23
CA GLU A 141 -10.38 6.38 -13.16
C GLU A 141 -11.46 5.36 -12.84
N ASN A 142 -11.31 4.11 -13.30
CA ASN A 142 -12.31 3.07 -13.05
C ASN A 142 -12.21 2.59 -11.59
N PRO A 143 -13.28 2.73 -10.77
CA PRO A 143 -13.24 2.41 -9.35
C PRO A 143 -13.00 0.92 -9.07
N ILE A 144 -13.53 0.02 -9.91
CA ILE A 144 -13.33 -1.44 -9.75
C ILE A 144 -11.86 -1.79 -9.94
N LEU A 145 -11.22 -1.22 -10.97
CA LEU A 145 -9.80 -1.42 -11.21
C LEU A 145 -8.93 -0.76 -10.15
N SER A 146 -9.28 0.45 -9.69
CA SER A 146 -8.56 1.13 -8.61
C SER A 146 -8.58 0.33 -7.32
N ASP A 147 -9.74 -0.24 -6.94
CA ASP A 147 -9.86 -1.07 -5.74
C ASP A 147 -9.07 -2.38 -5.88
N ALA A 148 -9.16 -3.05 -7.02
CA ALA A 148 -8.39 -4.27 -7.30
C ALA A 148 -6.88 -3.98 -7.32
N PHE A 149 -6.45 -2.87 -7.94
CA PHE A 149 -5.07 -2.43 -7.97
C PHE A 149 -4.52 -2.16 -6.56
N ARG A 150 -5.27 -1.40 -5.72
CA ARG A 150 -4.88 -1.13 -4.33
C ARG A 150 -4.70 -2.43 -3.53
N ALA A 151 -5.67 -3.34 -3.63
CA ALA A 151 -5.60 -4.63 -2.93
C ALA A 151 -4.38 -5.47 -3.37
N ALA A 152 -4.14 -5.59 -4.67
CA ALA A 152 -3.01 -6.31 -5.23
C ALA A 152 -1.67 -5.66 -4.85
N TYR A 153 -1.58 -4.33 -4.93
CA TYR A 153 -0.35 -3.61 -4.65
C TYR A 153 0.04 -3.66 -3.15
N TRP A 154 -0.94 -3.58 -2.22
CA TRP A 154 -0.69 -3.79 -0.80
C TRP A 154 -0.11 -5.18 -0.52
N ARG A 155 -0.61 -6.19 -1.24
CA ARG A 155 -0.06 -7.55 -1.16
C ARG A 155 1.41 -7.60 -1.61
N LEU A 156 1.74 -6.92 -2.73
CA LEU A 156 3.12 -6.80 -3.20
C LEU A 156 4.02 -6.02 -2.24
N ILE A 157 3.53 -4.94 -1.63
CA ILE A 157 4.30 -4.20 -0.61
C ILE A 157 4.67 -5.13 0.54
N ARG A 158 3.73 -5.91 1.06
CA ARG A 158 4.00 -6.85 2.15
C ARG A 158 5.06 -7.89 1.78
N TRP A 159 4.98 -8.48 0.58
CA TRP A 159 6.02 -9.39 0.08
C TRP A 159 7.37 -8.68 -0.04
N SER A 160 7.41 -7.48 -0.57
CA SER A 160 8.66 -6.70 -0.73
C SER A 160 9.30 -6.34 0.61
N ILE A 161 8.51 -6.07 1.65
CA ILE A 161 9.03 -5.82 3.01
C ILE A 161 9.67 -7.09 3.61
N LEU A 162 9.07 -8.27 3.38
CA LEU A 162 9.69 -9.53 3.80
C LEU A 162 11.02 -9.75 3.08
N ASP A 163 11.08 -9.49 1.76
CA ASP A 163 12.30 -9.63 0.97
C ASP A 163 13.37 -8.62 1.34
N LEU A 164 12.97 -7.44 1.81
CA LEU A 164 13.92 -6.40 2.22
C LEU A 164 14.85 -6.89 3.33
N ALA A 165 14.37 -7.76 4.22
CA ALA A 165 15.17 -8.34 5.30
C ALA A 165 16.34 -9.21 4.79
N THR A 166 16.18 -9.83 3.62
CA THR A 166 17.17 -10.76 3.04
C THR A 166 17.94 -10.18 1.88
N ALA A 167 17.36 -9.23 1.13
CA ALA A 167 17.94 -8.67 -0.08
C ALA A 167 17.68 -7.15 -0.20
N PRO A 168 18.13 -6.31 0.75
CA PRO A 168 17.78 -4.89 0.80
C PRO A 168 18.24 -4.12 -0.44
N GLN A 169 19.46 -4.38 -0.92
CA GLN A 169 20.01 -3.69 -2.09
C GLN A 169 19.23 -4.03 -3.37
N HIS A 170 18.84 -5.28 -3.52
CA HIS A 170 18.04 -5.72 -4.68
C HIS A 170 16.66 -5.07 -4.66
N GLN A 171 15.98 -5.02 -3.51
CA GLN A 171 14.67 -4.38 -3.38
C GLN A 171 14.74 -2.88 -3.63
N ALA A 172 15.76 -2.20 -3.12
CA ALA A 172 15.97 -0.78 -3.36
C ALA A 172 16.25 -0.47 -4.85
N ALA A 173 17.10 -1.28 -5.51
CA ALA A 173 17.39 -1.14 -6.93
C ALA A 173 16.16 -1.36 -7.80
N HIS A 174 15.38 -2.41 -7.52
CA HIS A 174 14.14 -2.72 -8.23
C HIS A 174 13.10 -1.60 -8.08
N LEU A 175 12.92 -1.06 -6.86
CA LEU A 175 12.02 0.06 -6.64
C LEU A 175 12.45 1.31 -7.41
N ARG A 176 13.75 1.60 -7.46
CA ARG A 176 14.29 2.72 -8.24
C ARG A 176 14.03 2.53 -9.73
N GLU A 177 14.25 1.34 -10.26
CA GLU A 177 13.99 1.02 -11.66
C GLU A 177 12.51 1.20 -12.03
N LEU A 178 11.59 0.72 -11.19
CA LEU A 178 10.15 0.91 -11.36
C LEU A 178 9.78 2.40 -11.45
N LEU A 179 10.26 3.22 -10.53
CA LEU A 179 9.99 4.66 -10.50
C LEU A 179 10.59 5.38 -11.70
N GLN A 180 11.81 5.06 -12.07
CA GLN A 180 12.46 5.64 -13.26
C GLN A 180 11.73 5.25 -14.55
N SER A 181 11.27 4.00 -14.65
CA SER A 181 10.48 3.53 -15.79
C SER A 181 9.15 4.29 -15.87
N ALA A 182 8.43 4.41 -14.75
CA ALA A 182 7.19 5.17 -14.68
C ALA A 182 7.39 6.64 -15.10
N ALA A 183 8.42 7.30 -14.58
CA ALA A 183 8.73 8.69 -14.93
C ALA A 183 9.07 8.85 -16.41
N ARG A 184 9.85 7.94 -17.02
CA ARG A 184 10.14 7.96 -18.47
C ARG A 184 8.89 7.81 -19.32
N THR A 185 8.04 6.82 -18.99
CA THR A 185 6.80 6.57 -19.72
C THR A 185 5.86 7.76 -19.65
N MET A 186 5.70 8.38 -18.48
CA MET A 186 4.85 9.55 -18.31
C MET A 186 5.38 10.76 -19.07
N LYS A 187 6.70 10.98 -19.09
CA LYS A 187 7.33 12.08 -19.82
C LYS A 187 7.10 12.02 -21.33
N THR A 188 7.02 10.82 -21.89
CA THR A 188 6.75 10.63 -23.32
C THR A 188 5.28 10.74 -23.66
N ALA A 189 4.38 10.67 -22.69
CA ALA A 189 2.93 10.77 -22.84
C ALA A 189 2.39 12.19 -22.53
N THR A 190 3.25 13.13 -22.13
CA THR A 190 2.94 14.55 -21.88
C THR A 190 3.27 15.37 -23.10
#